data_04d28bacec7d8a7ebb3018415c3f7bf8
#
_entry.id   04d28bacec7d8a7ebb3018415c3f7bf8
#
_cell.length_a   1.000
_cell.length_b   1.000
_cell.length_c   1.000
_cell.angle_alpha   90.00
_cell.angle_beta   90.00
_cell.angle_gamma   90.00
#
_symmetry.space_group_name_H-M   'P 1'
#
loop_
_entity.id
_entity.type
_entity.pdbx_description
1 polymer ?
#
loop_
_entity_poly.entity_id
_entity_poly.type
_entity_poly.pdbx_seq_one_letter_code
_entity_poly.pdbx_strand_id
1 'polypeptide(L)'
;WLPEGIIGFVTAIFLLKFATSGAYMIVGLSGEMKNPRRVIPIVMTTATIVVAVLYAFVALASVGVVPWQEMINKPLTVAGEQFLPGWAMTYFLVGGAGLAICTTLNSQFIQLPRTLIVASWDQLIPESFGRLNRFGAPYFILGIMMAVGVIPLIVGLDIGDIARAATISASLPSIFVYWSLTRIHT
;
A
#
# COMPACT_ATOMS: atom_id res chain seq x y z
N TRP A 1 14.08 25.36 4.31
CA TRP A 1 12.79 24.72 4.03
C TRP A 1 12.93 23.38 3.29
N LEU A 2 14.07 23.09 2.66
CA LEU A 2 14.38 21.83 1.96
C LEU A 2 15.74 21.33 2.41
N PRO A 3 15.83 20.64 3.55
CA PRO A 3 17.15 20.27 4.14
C PRO A 3 18.00 19.38 3.22
N GLU A 4 17.37 18.56 2.37
CA GLU A 4 18.05 17.69 1.37
C GLU A 4 17.84 18.18 -0.08
N GLY A 5 17.44 19.43 -0.24
CA GLY A 5 17.23 20.03 -1.56
C GLY A 5 16.07 19.39 -2.37
N ILE A 6 16.10 19.57 -3.69
CA ILE A 6 15.05 19.10 -4.61
C ILE A 6 14.97 17.57 -4.62
N ILE A 7 16.09 16.87 -4.46
CA ILE A 7 16.13 15.40 -4.50
C ILE A 7 15.36 14.84 -3.29
N GLY A 8 15.57 15.39 -2.09
CA GLY A 8 14.82 15.00 -0.89
C GLY A 8 13.30 15.24 -1.06
N PHE A 9 12.93 16.38 -1.64
CA PHE A 9 11.53 16.70 -1.92
C PHE A 9 10.88 15.71 -2.90
N VAL A 10 11.56 15.38 -4.00
CA VAL A 10 11.09 14.38 -4.98
C VAL A 10 10.96 13.00 -4.33
N THR A 11 11.94 12.59 -3.53
CA THR A 11 11.88 11.32 -2.79
C THR A 11 10.69 11.27 -1.84
N ALA A 12 10.41 12.35 -1.12
CA ALA A 12 9.25 12.46 -0.24
C ALA A 12 7.93 12.33 -1.01
N ILE A 13 7.80 12.93 -2.20
CA ILE A 13 6.63 12.77 -3.07
C ILE A 13 6.42 11.31 -3.46
N PHE A 14 7.48 10.59 -3.84
CA PHE A 14 7.38 9.17 -4.19
C PHE A 14 6.95 8.31 -3.00
N LEU A 15 7.48 8.57 -1.81
CA LEU A 15 7.08 7.87 -0.58
C LEU A 15 5.61 8.15 -0.22
N LEU A 16 5.16 9.41 -0.32
CA LEU A 16 3.76 9.78 -0.10
C LEU A 16 2.83 9.15 -1.15
N LYS A 17 3.26 9.07 -2.41
CA LYS A 17 2.53 8.35 -3.46
C LYS A 17 2.31 6.88 -3.08
N PHE A 18 3.34 6.21 -2.55
CA PHE A 18 3.21 4.83 -2.08
C PHE A 18 2.17 4.74 -0.94
N ALA A 19 2.25 5.61 0.04
CA ALA A 19 1.35 5.64 1.19
C ALA A 19 -0.13 5.91 0.81
N THR A 20 -0.38 6.67 -0.27
CA THR A 20 -1.73 7.01 -0.75
C THR A 20 -2.24 6.09 -1.86
N SER A 21 -1.43 5.14 -2.34
CA SER A 21 -1.73 4.34 -3.53
C SER A 21 -2.84 3.29 -3.36
N GLY A 22 -3.32 3.03 -2.13
CA GLY A 22 -4.36 2.01 -1.88
C GLY A 22 -5.72 2.25 -2.57
N ALA A 23 -6.03 3.49 -2.94
CA ALA A 23 -7.33 3.86 -3.52
C ALA A 23 -7.63 3.15 -4.86
N TYR A 24 -6.62 2.79 -5.66
CA TYR A 24 -6.83 2.12 -6.95
C TYR A 24 -7.32 0.68 -6.80
N MET A 25 -7.18 0.06 -5.64
CA MET A 25 -7.64 -1.32 -5.40
C MET A 25 -9.16 -1.49 -5.58
N ILE A 26 -9.93 -0.40 -5.46
CA ILE A 26 -11.37 -0.42 -5.71
C ILE A 26 -11.71 -0.84 -7.15
N VAL A 27 -10.80 -0.63 -8.10
CA VAL A 27 -11.00 -1.03 -9.50
C VAL A 27 -11.19 -2.54 -9.62
N GLY A 28 -10.49 -3.34 -8.83
CA GLY A 28 -10.64 -4.80 -8.79
C GLY A 28 -12.02 -5.28 -8.31
N LEU A 29 -12.80 -4.42 -7.66
CA LEU A 29 -14.15 -4.70 -7.20
C LEU A 29 -15.24 -4.17 -8.15
N SER A 30 -14.86 -3.64 -9.31
CA SER A 30 -15.77 -3.01 -10.27
C SER A 30 -16.93 -3.91 -10.72
N GLY A 31 -16.70 -5.23 -10.83
CA GLY A 31 -17.72 -6.21 -11.19
C GLY A 31 -18.82 -6.42 -10.14
N GLU A 32 -18.57 -6.05 -8.89
CA GLU A 32 -19.51 -6.20 -7.77
C GLU A 32 -20.26 -4.89 -7.45
N MET A 33 -19.95 -3.81 -8.16
CA MET A 33 -20.49 -2.47 -7.88
C MET A 33 -21.69 -2.10 -8.75
N LYS A 34 -22.66 -1.40 -8.15
CA LYS A 34 -23.68 -0.67 -8.90
C LYS A 34 -23.07 0.64 -9.44
N ASN A 35 -23.11 0.84 -10.77
CA ASN A 35 -22.59 2.04 -11.46
C ASN A 35 -21.08 2.32 -11.22
N PRO A 36 -20.17 1.37 -11.54
CA PRO A 36 -18.74 1.50 -11.26
C PRO A 36 -18.10 2.73 -11.94
N ARG A 37 -18.58 3.10 -13.14
CA ARG A 37 -18.08 4.27 -13.89
C ARG A 37 -18.18 5.59 -13.12
N ARG A 38 -19.19 5.73 -12.25
CA ARG A 38 -19.38 6.94 -11.44
C ARG A 38 -18.78 6.79 -10.04
N VAL A 39 -18.94 5.62 -9.44
CA VAL A 39 -18.52 5.37 -8.06
C VAL A 39 -17.00 5.34 -7.92
N ILE A 40 -16.30 4.65 -8.84
CA ILE A 40 -14.84 4.48 -8.77
C ILE A 40 -14.10 5.83 -8.75
N PRO A 41 -14.31 6.78 -9.70
CA PRO A 41 -13.61 8.05 -9.68
C PRO A 41 -13.89 8.87 -8.41
N ILE A 42 -15.14 8.89 -7.95
CA ILE A 42 -15.54 9.63 -6.76
C ILE A 42 -14.83 9.07 -5.52
N VAL A 43 -14.89 7.75 -5.33
CA VAL A 43 -14.29 7.10 -4.17
C VAL A 43 -12.77 7.24 -4.18
N MET A 44 -12.12 7.03 -5.32
CA MET A 44 -10.67 7.20 -5.45
C MET A 44 -10.22 8.62 -5.10
N THR A 45 -10.90 9.63 -5.67
CA THR A 45 -10.55 11.03 -5.42
C THR A 45 -10.80 11.40 -3.96
N THR A 46 -11.98 11.06 -3.42
CA THR A 46 -12.34 11.39 -2.03
C THR A 46 -11.42 10.71 -1.04
N ALA A 47 -11.17 9.40 -1.22
CA ALA A 47 -10.27 8.64 -0.35
C ALA A 47 -8.85 9.23 -0.37
N THR A 48 -8.32 9.55 -1.55
CA THR A 48 -6.97 10.15 -1.68
C THR A 48 -6.88 11.49 -0.97
N ILE A 49 -7.88 12.37 -1.13
CA ILE A 49 -7.91 13.68 -0.46
C ILE A 49 -7.98 13.51 1.07
N VAL A 50 -8.90 12.68 1.56
CA VAL A 50 -9.06 12.43 3.00
C VAL A 50 -7.77 11.88 3.62
N VAL A 51 -7.16 10.89 2.98
CA VAL A 51 -5.90 10.30 3.45
C VAL A 51 -4.76 11.31 3.41
N ALA A 52 -4.64 12.11 2.36
CA ALA A 52 -3.61 13.16 2.25
C ALA A 52 -3.74 14.20 3.36
N VAL A 53 -4.97 14.64 3.66
CA VAL A 53 -5.24 15.59 4.75
C VAL A 53 -4.87 14.96 6.11
N LEU A 54 -5.28 13.71 6.36
CA LEU A 54 -4.92 12.99 7.58
C LEU A 54 -3.40 12.88 7.75
N TYR A 55 -2.68 12.51 6.69
CA TYR A 55 -1.21 12.44 6.75
C TYR A 55 -0.56 13.78 7.00
N ALA A 56 -1.10 14.88 6.43
CA ALA A 56 -0.61 16.22 6.72
C ALA A 56 -0.78 16.58 8.20
N PHE A 57 -1.93 16.28 8.81
CA PHE A 57 -2.13 16.49 10.25
C PHE A 57 -1.21 15.63 11.12
N VAL A 58 -1.04 14.35 10.78
CA VAL A 58 -0.13 13.45 11.51
C VAL A 58 1.31 13.94 11.41
N ALA A 59 1.75 14.37 10.22
CA ALA A 59 3.10 14.90 10.02
C ALA A 59 3.32 16.19 10.82
N LEU A 60 2.37 17.14 10.80
CA LEU A 60 2.44 18.35 11.58
C LEU A 60 2.49 18.09 13.09
N ALA A 61 1.64 17.17 13.58
CA ALA A 61 1.63 16.78 14.98
C ALA A 61 2.96 16.15 15.40
N SER A 62 3.51 15.27 14.58
CA SER A 62 4.79 14.58 14.87
C SER A 62 5.95 15.55 14.96
N VAL A 63 6.07 16.49 14.02
CA VAL A 63 7.14 17.51 14.00
C VAL A 63 6.95 18.54 15.13
N GLY A 64 5.72 18.76 15.58
CA GLY A 64 5.43 19.63 16.73
C GLY A 64 5.85 19.04 18.08
N VAL A 65 5.98 17.70 18.18
CA VAL A 65 6.32 17.00 19.43
C VAL A 65 7.79 16.61 19.48
N VAL A 66 8.35 16.16 18.35
CA VAL A 66 9.74 15.67 18.27
C VAL A 66 10.46 16.39 17.13
N PRO A 67 11.71 16.83 17.31
CA PRO A 67 12.51 17.40 16.24
C PRO A 67 12.59 16.42 15.04
N TRP A 68 12.39 16.93 13.82
CA TRP A 68 12.34 16.11 12.61
C TRP A 68 13.60 15.25 12.40
N GLN A 69 14.75 15.69 12.88
CA GLN A 69 16.03 14.95 12.82
C GLN A 69 15.97 13.62 13.58
N GLU A 70 15.22 13.59 14.68
CA GLU A 70 15.07 12.40 15.51
C GLU A 70 14.03 11.42 14.96
N MET A 71 13.17 11.89 14.05
CA MET A 71 12.16 11.08 13.40
C MET A 71 12.63 10.36 12.13
N ILE A 72 13.83 10.69 11.63
CA ILE A 72 14.37 10.08 10.40
C ILE A 72 14.50 8.57 10.57
N ASN A 73 13.87 7.82 9.67
CA ASN A 73 13.83 6.34 9.66
C ASN A 73 13.23 5.70 10.93
N LYS A 74 12.50 6.47 11.74
CA LYS A 74 11.83 5.92 12.93
C LYS A 74 10.32 5.83 12.73
N PRO A 75 9.64 4.85 13.37
CA PRO A 75 8.21 4.75 13.34
C PRO A 75 7.53 5.89 14.12
N LEU A 76 6.28 6.16 13.79
CA LEU A 76 5.46 7.19 14.44
C LEU A 76 5.30 6.98 15.97
N THR A 77 5.52 5.77 16.46
CA THR A 77 5.48 5.42 17.88
C THR A 77 6.45 6.27 18.72
N VAL A 78 7.59 6.67 18.15
CA VAL A 78 8.58 7.54 18.83
C VAL A 78 7.97 8.90 19.19
N ALA A 79 7.16 9.48 18.30
CA ALA A 79 6.42 10.69 18.61
C ALA A 79 5.29 10.41 19.63
N GLY A 80 4.62 9.27 19.52
CA GLY A 80 3.55 8.88 20.43
C GLY A 80 4.01 8.70 21.87
N GLU A 81 5.20 8.14 22.10
CA GLU A 81 5.79 7.93 23.44
C GLU A 81 5.99 9.24 24.21
N GLN A 82 6.10 10.38 23.53
CA GLN A 82 6.33 11.66 24.18
C GLN A 82 5.08 12.24 24.85
N PHE A 83 3.88 11.86 24.39
CA PHE A 83 2.64 12.48 24.89
C PHE A 83 1.55 11.47 25.27
N LEU A 84 1.64 10.20 24.82
CA LEU A 84 0.65 9.20 25.14
C LEU A 84 0.98 8.51 26.48
N PRO A 85 0.02 8.42 27.42
CA PRO A 85 0.18 7.57 28.58
C PRO A 85 0.25 6.09 28.19
N GLY A 86 0.88 5.25 29.00
CA GLY A 86 1.18 3.84 28.66
C GLY A 86 -0.01 3.02 28.16
N TRP A 87 -1.19 3.20 28.74
CA TRP A 87 -2.41 2.53 28.26
C TRP A 87 -2.84 2.98 26.85
N ALA A 88 -2.72 4.28 26.55
CA ALA A 88 -3.07 4.84 25.26
C ALA A 88 -2.03 4.42 24.20
N MET A 89 -0.75 4.31 24.58
CA MET A 89 0.31 3.80 23.71
C MET A 89 0.07 2.33 23.35
N THR A 90 -0.34 1.49 24.29
CA THR A 90 -0.73 0.10 24.00
C THR A 90 -1.92 0.03 23.06
N TYR A 91 -2.94 0.85 23.26
CA TYR A 91 -4.09 0.95 22.37
C TYR A 91 -3.69 1.44 20.96
N PHE A 92 -2.80 2.41 20.88
CA PHE A 92 -2.27 2.92 19.61
C PHE A 92 -1.50 1.85 18.83
N LEU A 93 -0.67 1.06 19.52
CA LEU A 93 0.09 -0.02 18.89
C LEU A 93 -0.80 -1.18 18.44
N VAL A 94 -1.63 -1.70 19.34
CA VAL A 94 -2.45 -2.89 19.06
C VAL A 94 -3.66 -2.51 18.19
N GLY A 95 -4.39 -1.48 18.59
CA GLY A 95 -5.60 -1.04 17.89
C GLY A 95 -5.31 -0.27 16.60
N GLY A 96 -4.34 0.63 16.62
CA GLY A 96 -3.97 1.41 15.44
C GLY A 96 -3.11 0.62 14.47
N ALA A 97 -1.86 0.32 14.85
CA ALA A 97 -0.91 -0.33 13.95
C ALA A 97 -1.27 -1.81 13.70
N GLY A 98 -1.56 -2.59 14.73
CA GLY A 98 -1.83 -4.02 14.59
C GLY A 98 -3.06 -4.32 13.75
N LEU A 99 -4.20 -3.71 14.07
CA LEU A 99 -5.43 -3.91 13.29
C LEU A 99 -5.33 -3.33 11.88
N ALA A 100 -4.64 -2.19 11.69
CA ALA A 100 -4.42 -1.61 10.36
C ALA A 100 -3.61 -2.57 9.47
N ILE A 101 -2.55 -3.19 10.00
CA ILE A 101 -1.77 -4.20 9.27
C ILE A 101 -2.64 -5.41 8.93
N CYS A 102 -3.41 -5.93 9.89
CA CYS A 102 -4.29 -7.07 9.65
C CYS A 102 -5.33 -6.78 8.56
N THR A 103 -5.98 -5.61 8.57
CA THR A 103 -6.96 -5.24 7.55
C THR A 103 -6.33 -5.04 6.18
N THR A 104 -5.13 -4.47 6.12
CA THR A 104 -4.37 -4.31 4.87
C THR A 104 -3.99 -5.66 4.29
N LEU A 105 -3.43 -6.57 5.10
CA LEU A 105 -3.09 -7.93 4.67
C LEU A 105 -4.34 -8.66 4.16
N ASN A 106 -5.45 -8.61 4.90
CA ASN A 106 -6.70 -9.22 4.47
C ASN A 106 -7.16 -8.71 3.11
N SER A 107 -7.11 -7.40 2.87
CA SER A 107 -7.45 -6.79 1.59
C SER A 107 -6.54 -7.28 0.46
N GLN A 108 -5.24 -7.38 0.69
CA GLN A 108 -4.26 -7.87 -0.29
C GLN A 108 -4.50 -9.35 -0.63
N PHE A 109 -4.78 -10.19 0.37
CA PHE A 109 -5.07 -11.62 0.17
C PHE A 109 -6.39 -11.87 -0.57
N ILE A 110 -7.29 -10.91 -0.60
CA ILE A 110 -8.52 -11.00 -1.38
C ILE A 110 -8.31 -10.50 -2.82
N GLN A 111 -7.66 -9.36 -3.01
CA GLN A 111 -7.63 -8.67 -4.30
C GLN A 111 -6.56 -9.21 -5.26
N LEU A 112 -5.34 -9.44 -4.78
CA LEU A 112 -4.25 -9.91 -5.63
C LEU A 112 -4.53 -11.27 -6.27
N PRO A 113 -5.05 -12.27 -5.54
CA PRO A 113 -5.44 -13.54 -6.16
C PRO A 113 -6.48 -13.40 -7.26
N ARG A 114 -7.49 -12.54 -7.10
CA ARG A 114 -8.53 -12.32 -8.12
C ARG A 114 -7.93 -11.87 -9.45
N THR A 115 -7.00 -10.91 -9.41
CA THR A 115 -6.33 -10.42 -10.61
C THR A 115 -5.51 -11.52 -11.30
N LEU A 116 -4.79 -12.33 -10.54
CA LEU A 116 -3.99 -13.43 -11.08
C LEU A 116 -4.83 -14.57 -11.61
N ILE A 117 -5.98 -14.88 -10.99
CA ILE A 117 -6.93 -15.89 -11.51
C ILE A 117 -7.45 -15.46 -12.88
N VAL A 118 -7.88 -14.20 -13.04
CA VAL A 118 -8.36 -13.68 -14.33
C VAL A 118 -7.25 -13.76 -15.38
N ALA A 119 -6.04 -13.33 -15.05
CA ALA A 119 -4.90 -13.44 -15.95
C ALA A 119 -4.58 -14.90 -16.36
N SER A 120 -4.82 -15.87 -15.47
CA SER A 120 -4.67 -17.29 -15.79
C SER A 120 -5.77 -17.80 -16.73
N TRP A 121 -7.00 -17.34 -16.55
CA TRP A 121 -8.12 -17.67 -17.46
C TRP A 121 -7.93 -17.08 -18.85
N ASP A 122 -7.33 -15.89 -18.91
CA ASP A 122 -6.96 -15.23 -20.18
C ASP A 122 -5.66 -15.81 -20.79
N GLN A 123 -5.13 -16.91 -20.24
CA GLN A 123 -3.91 -17.61 -20.69
C GLN A 123 -2.65 -16.72 -20.72
N LEU A 124 -2.63 -15.62 -19.95
CA LEU A 124 -1.47 -14.74 -19.82
C LEU A 124 -0.41 -15.31 -18.87
N ILE A 125 -0.82 -16.17 -17.93
CA ILE A 125 0.04 -16.86 -16.97
C ILE A 125 -0.37 -18.34 -16.87
N PRO A 126 0.50 -19.23 -16.34
CA PRO A 126 0.22 -20.65 -16.26
C PRO A 126 -1.09 -20.98 -15.54
N GLU A 127 -1.80 -22.00 -15.99
CA GLU A 127 -3.08 -22.48 -15.43
C GLU A 127 -3.01 -22.83 -13.93
N SER A 128 -1.82 -23.14 -13.40
CA SER A 128 -1.61 -23.40 -11.98
C SER A 128 -2.09 -22.27 -11.09
N PHE A 129 -2.02 -21.03 -11.57
CA PHE A 129 -2.50 -19.84 -10.84
C PHE A 129 -4.02 -19.75 -10.78
N GLY A 130 -4.74 -20.34 -11.74
CA GLY A 130 -6.20 -20.41 -11.76
C GLY A 130 -6.81 -21.54 -10.93
N ARG A 131 -5.99 -22.44 -10.36
CA ARG A 131 -6.49 -23.59 -9.61
C ARG A 131 -7.03 -23.20 -8.24
N LEU A 132 -8.27 -23.59 -7.99
CA LEU A 132 -8.96 -23.39 -6.73
C LEU A 132 -9.00 -24.71 -5.94
N ASN A 133 -8.96 -24.59 -4.60
CA ASN A 133 -9.18 -25.74 -3.73
C ASN A 133 -10.70 -26.04 -3.58
N ARG A 134 -11.05 -27.08 -2.80
CA ARG A 134 -12.45 -27.45 -2.52
C ARG A 134 -13.31 -26.34 -1.88
N PHE A 135 -12.67 -25.30 -1.34
CA PHE A 135 -13.33 -24.15 -0.71
C PHE A 135 -13.35 -22.93 -1.64
N GLY A 136 -12.93 -23.06 -2.90
CA GLY A 136 -12.85 -21.95 -3.85
C GLY A 136 -11.67 -21.00 -3.62
N ALA A 137 -10.68 -21.36 -2.79
CA ALA A 137 -9.52 -20.53 -2.52
C ALA A 137 -8.35 -20.88 -3.46
N PRO A 138 -7.63 -19.88 -4.00
CA PRO A 138 -6.51 -20.07 -4.91
C PRO A 138 -5.23 -20.40 -4.13
N TYR A 139 -5.12 -21.63 -3.66
CA TYR A 139 -4.08 -22.08 -2.75
C TYR A 139 -2.65 -21.87 -3.27
N PHE A 140 -2.44 -21.98 -4.58
CA PHE A 140 -1.13 -21.81 -5.18
C PHE A 140 -0.66 -20.34 -5.10
N ILE A 141 -1.54 -19.40 -5.43
CA ILE A 141 -1.26 -17.95 -5.33
C ILE A 141 -1.02 -17.56 -3.87
N LEU A 142 -1.88 -18.03 -2.96
CA LEU A 142 -1.75 -17.76 -1.53
C LEU A 142 -0.43 -18.28 -0.96
N GLY A 143 0.02 -19.47 -1.42
CA GLY A 143 1.31 -20.02 -1.04
C GLY A 143 2.49 -19.15 -1.50
N ILE A 144 2.46 -18.67 -2.75
CA ILE A 144 3.48 -17.74 -3.27
C ILE A 144 3.47 -16.43 -2.48
N MET A 145 2.29 -15.85 -2.21
CA MET A 145 2.18 -14.61 -1.43
C MET A 145 2.79 -14.76 -0.03
N MET A 146 2.50 -15.88 0.63
CA MET A 146 3.11 -16.20 1.94
C MET A 146 4.63 -16.34 1.83
N ALA A 147 5.13 -17.05 0.82
CA ALA A 147 6.56 -17.21 0.62
C ALA A 147 7.25 -15.85 0.39
N VAL A 148 6.70 -15.01 -0.50
CA VAL A 148 7.23 -13.67 -0.78
C VAL A 148 7.20 -12.77 0.46
N GLY A 149 6.17 -12.89 1.30
CA GLY A 149 6.08 -12.11 2.54
C GLY A 149 7.05 -12.58 3.64
N VAL A 150 7.31 -13.89 3.72
CA VAL A 150 8.14 -14.48 4.78
C VAL A 150 9.64 -14.45 4.44
N ILE A 151 10.02 -14.63 3.17
CA ILE A 151 11.43 -14.66 2.75
C ILE A 151 12.22 -13.43 3.20
N PRO A 152 11.77 -12.19 3.02
CA PRO A 152 12.49 -11.00 3.47
C PRO A 152 12.75 -10.98 4.98
N LEU A 153 11.80 -11.51 5.76
CA LEU A 153 11.95 -11.61 7.23
C LEU A 153 13.02 -12.62 7.63
N ILE A 154 13.08 -13.77 6.93
CA ILE A 154 14.10 -14.80 7.18
C ILE A 154 15.49 -14.29 6.80
N VAL A 155 15.59 -13.56 5.69
CA VAL A 155 16.86 -12.98 5.20
C VAL A 155 17.32 -11.80 6.04
N GLY A 156 16.42 -11.21 6.86
CA GLY A 156 16.73 -10.08 7.72
C GLY A 156 16.87 -8.76 6.95
N LEU A 157 16.09 -8.58 5.86
CA LEU A 157 16.07 -7.32 5.13
C LEU A 157 15.44 -6.21 5.97
N ASP A 158 16.03 -5.01 5.89
CA ASP A 158 15.48 -3.83 6.55
C ASP A 158 14.15 -3.39 5.90
N ILE A 159 13.22 -2.90 6.72
CA ILE A 159 11.91 -2.42 6.27
C ILE A 159 12.05 -1.32 5.21
N GLY A 160 13.06 -0.46 5.35
CA GLY A 160 13.35 0.60 4.39
C GLY A 160 13.71 0.07 3.00
N ASP A 161 14.48 -1.00 2.92
CA ASP A 161 14.88 -1.62 1.64
C ASP A 161 13.70 -2.35 0.99
N ILE A 162 12.88 -3.03 1.79
CA ILE A 162 11.63 -3.65 1.31
C ILE A 162 10.68 -2.58 0.73
N ALA A 163 10.50 -1.45 1.43
CA ALA A 163 9.66 -0.35 0.98
C ALA A 163 10.17 0.28 -0.32
N ARG A 164 11.49 0.47 -0.46
CA ARG A 164 12.12 0.98 -1.71
C ARG A 164 11.89 0.02 -2.87
N ALA A 165 12.15 -1.27 -2.67
CA ALA A 165 11.92 -2.30 -3.68
C ALA A 165 10.44 -2.37 -4.11
N ALA A 166 9.51 -2.31 -3.16
CA ALA A 166 8.07 -2.28 -3.42
C ALA A 166 7.66 -1.04 -4.23
N THR A 167 8.20 0.14 -3.88
CA THR A 167 7.92 1.40 -4.60
C THR A 167 8.41 1.36 -6.04
N ILE A 168 9.62 0.87 -6.28
CA ILE A 168 10.18 0.69 -7.62
C ILE A 168 9.31 -0.28 -8.42
N SER A 169 9.00 -1.45 -7.86
CA SER A 169 8.18 -2.47 -8.51
C SER A 169 6.78 -1.97 -8.87
N ALA A 170 6.15 -1.18 -8.00
CA ALA A 170 4.84 -0.59 -8.24
C ALA A 170 4.85 0.54 -9.28
N SER A 171 5.99 1.21 -9.46
CA SER A 171 6.13 2.31 -10.42
C SER A 171 6.28 1.83 -11.86
N LEU A 172 6.90 0.68 -12.09
CA LEU A 172 7.12 0.13 -13.43
C LEU A 172 5.82 -0.12 -14.21
N PRO A 173 4.80 -0.85 -13.67
CA PRO A 173 3.53 -1.03 -14.38
C PRO A 173 2.81 0.29 -14.68
N SER A 174 2.93 1.28 -13.79
CA SER A 174 2.30 2.59 -13.99
C SER A 174 2.84 3.28 -15.24
N ILE A 175 4.15 3.20 -15.50
CA ILE A 175 4.77 3.77 -16.70
C ILE A 175 4.19 3.13 -17.97
N PHE A 176 4.05 1.80 -18.00
CA PHE A 176 3.48 1.09 -19.14
C PHE A 176 2.01 1.44 -19.37
N VAL A 177 1.23 1.58 -18.29
CA VAL A 177 -0.17 2.00 -18.38
C VAL A 177 -0.29 3.42 -18.96
N TYR A 178 0.49 4.38 -18.48
CA TYR A 178 0.48 5.74 -19.02
C TYR A 178 0.95 5.78 -20.49
N TRP A 179 1.97 5.00 -20.84
CA TRP A 179 2.45 4.91 -22.23
C TRP A 179 1.40 4.29 -23.16
N SER A 180 0.68 3.25 -22.71
CA SER A 180 -0.39 2.64 -23.51
C SER A 180 -1.57 3.60 -23.72
N LEU A 181 -1.93 4.41 -22.70
CA LEU A 181 -2.98 5.41 -22.81
C LEU A 181 -2.66 6.49 -23.87
N THR A 182 -1.42 6.90 -23.99
CA THR A 182 -1.02 7.87 -25.03
C THR A 182 -1.16 7.30 -26.43
N ARG A 183 -1.06 5.97 -26.61
CA ARG A 183 -1.22 5.30 -27.91
C ARG A 183 -2.66 5.04 -28.31
N ILE A 184 -3.58 4.96 -27.36
CA ILE A 184 -5.00 4.73 -27.64
C ILE A 184 -5.69 6.03 -28.10
N HIS A 185 -5.15 7.19 -27.73
CA HIS A 185 -5.68 8.51 -28.12
C HIS A 185 -5.08 9.07 -29.42
N THR A 186 -4.15 8.37 -30.06
CA THR A 186 -3.63 8.67 -31.41
C THR A 186 -4.15 7.67 -32.41
#